data_e8e15452ab24b7664e0b7d7a71c2becd
#
_entry.id   e8e15452ab24b7664e0b7d7a71c2becd
#
_cell.length_a   1.000
_cell.length_b   1.000
_cell.length_c   1.000
_cell.angle_alpha   90.00
_cell.angle_beta   90.00
_cell.angle_gamma   90.00
#
_symmetry.space_group_name_H-M   'P 1'
#
loop_
_entity.id
_entity.type
_entity.pdbx_description
1 polymer ?
#
loop_
_entity_poly.entity_id
_entity_poly.type
_entity_poly.pdbx_seq_one_letter_code
_entity_poly.pdbx_strand_id
1 'polypeptide(L)'
;MWSKKVGLAGAACLLFSVSLYAQGRGSGAMQGQGRQNGAGMQRGQQQSGMPTPTEQQLRLRGQASSQQKKQYQACTHSMEQVRSRVREMARVANSQNFNAQQGLQLQQQLHNELQTMTQERQRLVATLNDEQRDATQTRLRQMDRDQQQMQQMSDALGVVLGEDMSQERVRDQFKKMDKVSKNLQQQQEELGVELGLQ
;
A
#
# COMPACT_ATOMS: atom_id res chain seq x y z
N MET A 1 -40.06 31.68 -20.82
CA MET A 1 -39.83 30.32 -21.39
C MET A 1 -38.37 30.22 -21.79
N TRP A 2 -37.52 29.69 -20.91
CA TRP A 2 -36.13 29.33 -21.24
C TRP A 2 -35.83 27.97 -20.65
N SER A 3 -35.74 27.00 -21.54
CA SER A 3 -35.43 25.62 -21.26
C SER A 3 -33.91 25.45 -21.14
N LYS A 4 -33.38 25.18 -19.93
CA LYS A 4 -31.98 24.82 -19.74
C LYS A 4 -31.82 23.30 -19.90
N LYS A 5 -31.21 22.90 -21.00
CA LYS A 5 -30.75 21.49 -21.20
C LYS A 5 -29.54 21.25 -20.31
N VAL A 6 -29.72 20.41 -19.32
CA VAL A 6 -28.62 19.86 -18.50
C VAL A 6 -27.98 18.72 -19.28
N GLY A 7 -26.75 18.93 -19.74
CA GLY A 7 -25.95 17.90 -20.40
C GLY A 7 -25.42 16.89 -19.35
N LEU A 8 -25.82 15.63 -19.50
CA LEU A 8 -25.28 14.49 -18.77
C LEU A 8 -23.86 14.21 -19.28
N ALA A 9 -22.85 14.57 -18.53
CA ALA A 9 -21.47 14.13 -18.80
C ALA A 9 -21.29 12.72 -18.25
N GLY A 10 -21.07 11.76 -19.16
CA GLY A 10 -20.91 10.35 -18.85
C GLY A 10 -19.63 10.09 -18.06
N ALA A 11 -19.79 9.47 -16.91
CA ALA A 11 -18.69 8.88 -16.15
C ALA A 11 -18.23 7.60 -16.87
N ALA A 12 -17.04 7.65 -17.46
CA ALA A 12 -16.36 6.47 -17.99
C ALA A 12 -15.80 5.66 -16.83
N CYS A 13 -16.53 4.60 -16.42
CA CYS A 13 -16.01 3.57 -15.53
C CYS A 13 -14.95 2.75 -16.27
N LEU A 14 -13.69 3.02 -16.02
CA LEU A 14 -12.60 2.13 -16.39
C LEU A 14 -12.57 0.95 -15.41
N LEU A 15 -13.22 -0.14 -15.81
CA LEU A 15 -13.11 -1.43 -15.15
C LEU A 15 -11.71 -2.01 -15.43
N PHE A 16 -10.81 -1.88 -14.48
CA PHE A 16 -9.56 -2.63 -14.51
C PHE A 16 -9.85 -4.09 -14.10
N SER A 17 -9.85 -4.96 -15.10
CA SER A 17 -9.93 -6.39 -14.91
C SER A 17 -8.63 -6.90 -14.30
N VAL A 18 -8.66 -7.25 -13.01
CA VAL A 18 -7.59 -7.99 -12.36
C VAL A 18 -7.68 -9.44 -12.80
N SER A 19 -6.76 -9.85 -13.67
CA SER A 19 -6.60 -11.25 -14.05
C SER A 19 -6.03 -12.05 -12.88
N LEU A 20 -6.88 -12.85 -12.24
CA LEU A 20 -6.46 -13.89 -11.30
C LEU A 20 -5.72 -14.98 -12.08
N TYR A 21 -4.44 -15.14 -11.85
CA TYR A 21 -3.74 -16.39 -12.14
C TYR A 21 -3.89 -17.33 -10.95
N ALA A 22 -4.81 -18.28 -11.10
CA ALA A 22 -4.95 -19.41 -10.20
C ALA A 22 -4.40 -20.66 -10.87
N GLN A 23 -3.82 -21.52 -10.02
CA GLN A 23 -3.65 -22.95 -10.15
C GLN A 23 -2.32 -23.50 -10.68
N GLY A 24 -1.54 -24.02 -9.72
CA GLY A 24 -0.68 -25.16 -9.89
C GLY A 24 -0.95 -26.18 -8.79
N ARG A 25 -1.88 -27.10 -9.03
CA ARG A 25 -2.08 -28.31 -8.23
C ARG A 25 -0.97 -29.30 -8.57
N GLY A 26 -0.16 -29.69 -7.60
CA GLY A 26 0.76 -30.81 -7.68
C GLY A 26 0.48 -31.80 -6.55
N SER A 27 -0.39 -32.79 -6.79
CA SER A 27 -0.55 -33.96 -5.93
C SER A 27 0.53 -34.97 -6.28
N GLY A 28 1.37 -35.31 -5.33
CA GLY A 28 2.33 -36.40 -5.45
C GLY A 28 2.40 -37.18 -4.13
N ALA A 29 1.51 -38.20 -4.00
CA ALA A 29 1.65 -39.23 -2.99
C ALA A 29 2.64 -40.26 -3.49
N MET A 30 3.67 -40.60 -2.72
CA MET A 30 4.31 -41.91 -2.77
C MET A 30 4.74 -42.37 -1.39
N GLN A 31 4.10 -43.45 -1.00
CA GLN A 31 4.45 -44.35 0.09
C GLN A 31 5.79 -45.05 -0.22
N GLY A 32 6.66 -45.15 0.76
CA GLY A 32 7.85 -45.97 0.71
C GLY A 32 8.28 -46.33 2.12
N GLN A 33 7.83 -47.51 2.63
CA GLN A 33 8.38 -48.16 3.81
C GLN A 33 9.75 -48.71 3.47
N GLY A 34 10.74 -48.49 4.37
CA GLY A 34 12.02 -49.16 4.32
C GLY A 34 12.74 -48.99 5.64
N ARG A 35 12.60 -50.00 6.54
CA ARG A 35 13.46 -50.19 7.71
C ARG A 35 14.85 -50.56 7.22
N GLN A 36 15.91 -49.99 7.82
CA GLN A 36 17.05 -50.76 8.28
C GLN A 36 17.97 -49.91 9.19
N ASN A 37 18.41 -50.57 10.27
CA ASN A 37 19.35 -50.13 11.29
C ASN A 37 20.75 -49.91 10.71
N GLY A 38 21.44 -48.85 11.19
CA GLY A 38 22.86 -48.66 10.94
C GLY A 38 23.40 -47.57 11.87
N ALA A 39 24.03 -48.01 12.99
CA ALA A 39 24.78 -47.12 13.85
C ALA A 39 26.03 -46.62 13.10
N GLY A 40 26.22 -45.31 13.04
CA GLY A 40 27.40 -44.69 12.49
C GLY A 40 27.48 -43.23 12.94
N MET A 41 28.29 -42.99 13.98
CA MET A 41 28.73 -41.62 14.33
C MET A 41 29.47 -41.01 13.16
N GLN A 42 28.99 -39.86 12.64
CA GLN A 42 29.89 -38.88 12.07
C GLN A 42 29.29 -37.47 12.22
N ARG A 43 30.01 -36.69 12.99
CA ARG A 43 29.93 -35.23 13.10
C ARG A 43 30.06 -34.62 11.70
N GLY A 44 29.26 -33.61 11.44
CA GLY A 44 29.45 -32.74 10.28
C GLY A 44 28.15 -32.35 9.64
N GLN A 45 27.09 -31.97 10.40
CA GLN A 45 26.02 -31.18 9.84
C GLN A 45 26.56 -29.75 9.70
N GLN A 46 27.12 -29.46 8.51
CA GLN A 46 27.03 -28.10 7.99
C GLN A 46 25.53 -27.82 7.82
N GLN A 47 24.93 -27.25 8.84
CA GLN A 47 23.72 -26.51 8.69
C GLN A 47 24.05 -25.42 7.66
N SER A 48 23.59 -25.61 6.44
CA SER A 48 23.44 -24.54 5.46
C SER A 48 22.53 -23.52 6.13
N GLY A 49 23.13 -22.60 6.88
CA GLY A 49 22.40 -21.59 7.61
C GLY A 49 21.55 -20.81 6.61
N MET A 50 20.23 -20.82 6.76
CA MET A 50 19.42 -19.80 6.13
C MET A 50 20.06 -18.46 6.47
N PRO A 51 20.32 -17.60 5.49
CA PRO A 51 20.92 -16.29 5.75
C PRO A 51 20.05 -15.59 6.82
N THR A 52 20.74 -15.09 7.85
CA THR A 52 20.05 -14.29 8.86
C THR A 52 19.34 -13.13 8.17
N PRO A 53 18.21 -12.61 8.68
CA PRO A 53 17.52 -11.45 8.08
C PRO A 53 18.47 -10.31 7.76
N THR A 54 19.49 -10.12 8.56
CA THR A 54 20.55 -9.11 8.37
C THR A 54 21.42 -9.36 7.13
N GLU A 55 21.77 -10.62 6.84
CA GLU A 55 22.56 -10.95 5.65
C GLU A 55 21.77 -10.77 4.36
N GLN A 56 20.49 -11.16 4.36
CA GLN A 56 19.60 -10.93 3.24
C GLN A 56 19.42 -9.42 2.97
N GLN A 57 19.20 -8.64 4.04
CA GLN A 57 19.11 -7.18 3.93
C GLN A 57 20.42 -6.57 3.40
N LEU A 58 21.59 -7.04 3.86
CA LEU A 58 22.89 -6.57 3.36
C LEU A 58 23.08 -6.89 1.88
N ARG A 59 22.65 -8.06 1.42
CA ARG A 59 22.69 -8.43 0.00
C ARG A 59 21.80 -7.52 -0.84
N LEU A 60 20.55 -7.29 -0.41
CA LEU A 60 19.61 -6.42 -1.12
C LEU A 60 20.10 -4.96 -1.16
N ARG A 61 20.74 -4.47 -0.08
CA ARG A 61 21.37 -3.14 -0.06
C ARG A 61 22.44 -2.95 -1.14
N GLY A 62 23.25 -3.98 -1.39
CA GLY A 62 24.26 -3.94 -2.44
C GLY A 62 23.69 -3.94 -3.87
N GLN A 63 22.40 -4.31 -4.03
CA GLN A 63 21.73 -4.40 -5.32
C GLN A 63 20.89 -3.16 -5.66
N ALA A 64 20.70 -2.24 -4.71
CA ALA A 64 19.85 -1.07 -4.88
C ALA A 64 20.41 -0.10 -5.94
N SER A 65 19.72 0.02 -7.07
CA SER A 65 20.09 0.93 -8.15
C SER A 65 19.77 2.40 -7.82
N SER A 66 20.46 3.32 -8.47
CA SER A 66 20.16 4.76 -8.36
C SER A 66 18.72 5.07 -8.78
N GLN A 67 18.17 4.34 -9.75
CA GLN A 67 16.77 4.48 -10.18
C GLN A 67 15.81 4.05 -9.08
N GLN A 68 16.05 2.93 -8.40
CA GLN A 68 15.25 2.47 -7.26
C GLN A 68 15.26 3.48 -6.13
N LYS A 69 16.41 4.04 -5.78
CA LYS A 69 16.53 5.09 -4.76
C LYS A 69 15.71 6.31 -5.10
N LYS A 70 15.80 6.81 -6.34
CA LYS A 70 14.99 7.93 -6.81
C LYS A 70 13.49 7.63 -6.74
N GLN A 71 13.08 6.44 -7.16
CA GLN A 71 11.68 6.04 -7.17
C GLN A 71 11.14 5.84 -5.75
N TYR A 72 11.95 5.28 -4.85
CA TYR A 72 11.61 5.19 -3.43
C TYR A 72 11.42 6.56 -2.79
N GLN A 73 12.29 7.54 -3.08
CA GLN A 73 12.14 8.92 -2.61
C GLN A 73 10.84 9.56 -3.11
N ALA A 74 10.47 9.32 -4.37
CA ALA A 74 9.19 9.80 -4.93
C ALA A 74 7.98 9.17 -4.19
N CYS A 75 8.04 7.86 -3.90
CA CYS A 75 7.01 7.18 -3.10
C CYS A 75 6.92 7.76 -1.68
N THR A 76 8.05 7.99 -1.02
CA THR A 76 8.08 8.57 0.33
C THR A 76 7.49 9.98 0.33
N HIS A 77 7.85 10.80 -0.65
CA HIS A 77 7.31 12.16 -0.77
C HIS A 77 5.78 12.15 -0.99
N SER A 78 5.28 11.31 -1.90
CA SER A 78 3.81 11.20 -2.13
C SER A 78 3.07 10.68 -0.89
N MET A 79 3.67 9.77 -0.12
CA MET A 79 3.14 9.32 1.16
C MET A 79 3.05 10.45 2.20
N GLU A 80 4.08 11.29 2.29
CA GLU A 80 4.08 12.46 3.18
C GLU A 80 3.00 13.47 2.79
N GLN A 81 2.75 13.67 1.50
CA GLN A 81 1.67 14.51 0.99
C GLN A 81 0.31 13.99 1.45
N VAL A 82 0.01 12.69 1.23
CA VAL A 82 -1.22 12.04 1.71
C VAL A 82 -1.40 12.24 3.22
N ARG A 83 -0.35 11.99 4.00
CA ARG A 83 -0.41 12.15 5.46
C ARG A 83 -0.64 13.60 5.89
N SER A 84 0.03 14.54 5.23
CA SER A 84 -0.16 15.97 5.48
C SER A 84 -1.60 16.40 5.20
N ARG A 85 -2.17 15.91 4.09
CA ARG A 85 -3.56 16.18 3.70
C ARG A 85 -4.55 15.63 4.72
N VAL A 86 -4.39 14.38 5.16
CA VAL A 86 -5.26 13.79 6.19
C VAL A 86 -5.22 14.60 7.49
N ARG A 87 -4.04 15.08 7.91
CA ARG A 87 -3.90 15.94 9.09
C ARG A 87 -4.57 17.30 8.90
N GLU A 88 -4.42 17.91 7.73
CA GLU A 88 -5.09 19.16 7.40
C GLU A 88 -6.61 19.01 7.45
N MET A 89 -7.15 17.94 6.85
CA MET A 89 -8.57 17.61 6.90
C MET A 89 -9.06 17.45 8.35
N ALA A 90 -8.32 16.73 9.19
CA ALA A 90 -8.63 16.57 10.59
C ALA A 90 -8.63 17.91 11.35
N ARG A 91 -7.67 18.79 11.06
CA ARG A 91 -7.60 20.14 11.65
C ARG A 91 -8.79 20.99 11.23
N VAL A 92 -9.10 21.00 9.96
CA VAL A 92 -10.20 21.78 9.38
C VAL A 92 -11.55 21.30 9.92
N ALA A 93 -11.79 19.98 10.03
CA ALA A 93 -13.02 19.42 10.59
C ALA A 93 -13.22 19.74 12.10
N ASN A 94 -12.15 20.08 12.80
CA ASN A 94 -12.23 20.53 14.20
C ASN A 94 -12.45 22.03 14.33
N SER A 95 -12.40 22.80 13.24
CA SER A 95 -12.66 24.25 13.27
C SER A 95 -14.15 24.56 13.42
N GLN A 96 -14.46 25.69 14.01
CA GLN A 96 -15.85 26.17 14.15
C GLN A 96 -16.48 26.56 12.80
N ASN A 97 -15.65 26.88 11.81
CA ASN A 97 -16.08 27.35 10.49
C ASN A 97 -16.03 26.25 9.42
N PHE A 98 -16.01 24.97 9.84
CA PHE A 98 -16.00 23.86 8.88
C PHE A 98 -17.31 23.84 8.08
N ASN A 99 -17.18 23.74 6.76
CA ASN A 99 -18.32 23.59 5.85
C ASN A 99 -18.10 22.46 4.84
N ALA A 100 -19.19 21.96 4.24
CA ALA A 100 -19.16 20.83 3.31
C ALA A 100 -18.29 21.11 2.08
N GLN A 101 -18.35 22.32 1.52
CA GLN A 101 -17.60 22.67 0.31
C GLN A 101 -16.09 22.58 0.53
N GLN A 102 -15.60 23.07 1.67
CA GLN A 102 -14.21 22.96 2.06
C GLN A 102 -13.80 21.48 2.27
N GLY A 103 -14.68 20.70 2.91
CA GLY A 103 -14.48 19.26 3.08
C GLY A 103 -14.36 18.52 1.75
N LEU A 104 -15.24 18.81 0.78
CA LEU A 104 -15.20 18.21 -0.55
C LEU A 104 -13.95 18.59 -1.34
N GLN A 105 -13.48 19.85 -1.25
CA GLN A 105 -12.23 20.26 -1.89
C GLN A 105 -11.02 19.49 -1.34
N LEU A 106 -10.93 19.35 -0.02
CA LEU A 106 -9.86 18.58 0.62
C LEU A 106 -9.94 17.09 0.27
N GLN A 107 -11.13 16.53 0.20
CA GLN A 107 -11.36 15.15 -0.20
C GLN A 107 -10.89 14.92 -1.66
N GLN A 108 -11.21 15.83 -2.58
CA GLN A 108 -10.73 15.73 -3.96
C GLN A 108 -9.20 15.82 -4.06
N GLN A 109 -8.57 16.67 -3.28
CA GLN A 109 -7.10 16.76 -3.23
C GLN A 109 -6.49 15.47 -2.68
N LEU A 110 -7.05 14.90 -1.60
CA LEU A 110 -6.61 13.61 -1.07
C LEU A 110 -6.73 12.49 -2.10
N HIS A 111 -7.83 12.44 -2.85
CA HIS A 111 -8.03 11.47 -3.92
C HIS A 111 -6.91 11.54 -4.97
N ASN A 112 -6.55 12.74 -5.43
CA ASN A 112 -5.47 12.95 -6.38
C ASN A 112 -4.10 12.53 -5.82
N GLU A 113 -3.84 12.84 -4.55
CA GLU A 113 -2.59 12.44 -3.85
C GLU A 113 -2.49 10.91 -3.68
N LEU A 114 -3.61 10.23 -3.38
CA LEU A 114 -3.67 8.76 -3.33
C LEU A 114 -3.41 8.12 -4.70
N GLN A 115 -3.91 8.71 -5.78
CA GLN A 115 -3.60 8.24 -7.14
C GLN A 115 -2.12 8.42 -7.47
N THR A 116 -1.54 9.57 -7.13
CA THR A 116 -0.09 9.83 -7.33
C THR A 116 0.75 8.82 -6.56
N MET A 117 0.43 8.57 -5.29
CA MET A 117 1.10 7.58 -4.45
C MET A 117 1.03 6.17 -5.07
N THR A 118 -0.12 5.79 -5.63
CA THR A 118 -0.27 4.51 -6.34
C THR A 118 0.68 4.41 -7.53
N GLN A 119 0.74 5.45 -8.36
CA GLN A 119 1.58 5.46 -9.55
C GLN A 119 3.07 5.39 -9.18
N GLU A 120 3.51 6.16 -8.20
CA GLU A 120 4.91 6.15 -7.76
C GLU A 120 5.30 4.78 -7.18
N ARG A 121 4.42 4.13 -6.39
CA ARG A 121 4.66 2.78 -5.91
C ARG A 121 4.72 1.75 -7.04
N GLN A 122 3.83 1.82 -8.02
CA GLN A 122 3.88 0.93 -9.20
C GLN A 122 5.20 1.09 -9.98
N ARG A 123 5.67 2.33 -10.12
CA ARG A 123 6.99 2.62 -10.74
C ARG A 123 8.13 2.01 -9.94
N LEU A 124 8.12 2.13 -8.60
CA LEU A 124 9.10 1.49 -7.74
C LEU A 124 9.08 -0.03 -7.93
N VAL A 125 7.91 -0.67 -7.83
CA VAL A 125 7.74 -2.11 -7.98
C VAL A 125 8.23 -2.60 -9.35
N ALA A 126 8.03 -1.82 -10.42
CA ALA A 126 8.51 -2.15 -11.75
C ALA A 126 10.06 -2.16 -11.85
N THR A 127 10.78 -1.50 -10.94
CA THR A 127 12.24 -1.49 -10.90
C THR A 127 12.86 -2.61 -10.07
N LEU A 128 12.05 -3.34 -9.28
CA LEU A 128 12.53 -4.42 -8.42
C LEU A 128 12.86 -5.67 -9.24
N ASN A 129 13.96 -6.32 -8.90
CA ASN A 129 14.29 -7.66 -9.40
C ASN A 129 13.45 -8.73 -8.67
N ASP A 130 13.54 -9.99 -9.11
CA ASP A 130 12.71 -11.08 -8.58
C ASP A 130 13.00 -11.34 -7.09
N GLU A 131 14.27 -11.33 -6.66
CA GLU A 131 14.64 -11.51 -5.25
C GLU A 131 14.07 -10.39 -4.36
N GLN A 132 14.14 -9.14 -4.83
CA GLN A 132 13.58 -7.99 -4.13
C GLN A 132 12.04 -8.06 -4.06
N ARG A 133 11.38 -8.48 -5.14
CA ARG A 133 9.93 -8.66 -5.17
C ARG A 133 9.47 -9.73 -4.20
N ASP A 134 10.15 -10.87 -4.18
CA ASP A 134 9.82 -11.97 -3.27
C ASP A 134 10.01 -11.56 -1.81
N ALA A 135 11.11 -10.88 -1.49
CA ALA A 135 11.39 -10.40 -0.14
C ALA A 135 10.33 -9.39 0.37
N THR A 136 9.81 -8.53 -0.52
CA THR A 136 8.89 -7.44 -0.16
C THR A 136 7.42 -7.73 -0.44
N GLN A 137 7.09 -8.88 -1.04
CA GLN A 137 5.73 -9.19 -1.53
C GLN A 137 4.64 -9.04 -0.47
N THR A 138 4.88 -9.53 0.74
CA THR A 138 3.89 -9.46 1.82
C THR A 138 3.62 -8.02 2.23
N ARG A 139 4.67 -7.20 2.31
CA ARG A 139 4.56 -5.78 2.65
C ARG A 139 3.83 -5.00 1.57
N LEU A 140 4.21 -5.20 0.31
CA LEU A 140 3.53 -4.55 -0.82
C LEU A 140 2.03 -4.87 -0.86
N ARG A 141 1.65 -6.13 -0.61
CA ARG A 141 0.23 -6.53 -0.51
C ARG A 141 -0.49 -5.87 0.66
N GLN A 142 0.19 -5.66 1.79
CA GLN A 142 -0.40 -4.96 2.93
C GLN A 142 -0.59 -3.47 2.61
N MET A 143 0.42 -2.83 2.00
CA MET A 143 0.31 -1.43 1.55
C MET A 143 -0.83 -1.24 0.54
N ASP A 144 -1.04 -2.20 -0.37
CA ASP A 144 -2.18 -2.16 -1.32
C ASP A 144 -3.52 -2.18 -0.60
N ARG A 145 -3.67 -3.05 0.41
CA ARG A 145 -4.89 -3.13 1.23
C ARG A 145 -5.16 -1.84 1.99
N ASP A 146 -4.14 -1.31 2.67
CA ASP A 146 -4.27 -0.09 3.45
C ASP A 146 -4.58 1.12 2.56
N GLN A 147 -4.02 1.15 1.35
CA GLN A 147 -4.33 2.17 0.35
C GLN A 147 -5.77 2.05 -0.16
N GLN A 148 -6.24 0.85 -0.49
CA GLN A 148 -7.64 0.61 -0.87
C GLN A 148 -8.59 1.03 0.26
N GLN A 149 -8.25 0.72 1.50
CA GLN A 149 -9.02 1.15 2.67
C GLN A 149 -9.06 2.69 2.77
N MET A 150 -7.93 3.37 2.55
CA MET A 150 -7.87 4.83 2.54
C MET A 150 -8.75 5.42 1.44
N GLN A 151 -8.74 4.83 0.24
CA GLN A 151 -9.59 5.24 -0.88
C GLN A 151 -11.07 5.10 -0.53
N GLN A 152 -11.49 3.94 -0.01
CA GLN A 152 -12.87 3.70 0.42
C GLN A 152 -13.32 4.68 1.51
N MET A 153 -12.45 4.99 2.46
CA MET A 153 -12.75 6.00 3.49
C MET A 153 -12.86 7.41 2.89
N SER A 154 -12.06 7.75 1.89
CA SER A 154 -12.16 9.02 1.17
C SER A 154 -13.49 9.14 0.41
N ASP A 155 -13.90 8.06 -0.26
CA ASP A 155 -15.16 8.03 -1.02
C ASP A 155 -16.37 8.11 -0.07
N ALA A 156 -16.35 7.35 1.05
CA ALA A 156 -17.39 7.42 2.08
C ALA A 156 -17.49 8.81 2.73
N LEU A 157 -16.36 9.51 2.86
CA LEU A 157 -16.34 10.89 3.35
C LEU A 157 -17.08 11.83 2.39
N GLY A 158 -16.93 11.66 1.08
CA GLY A 158 -17.66 12.43 0.08
C GLY A 158 -19.18 12.33 0.23
N VAL A 159 -19.68 11.12 0.53
CA VAL A 159 -21.11 10.88 0.80
C VAL A 159 -21.54 11.60 2.07
N VAL A 160 -20.82 11.44 3.17
CA VAL A 160 -21.15 12.10 4.46
C VAL A 160 -21.17 13.63 4.34
N LEU A 161 -20.26 14.20 3.54
CA LEU A 161 -20.21 15.64 3.30
C LEU A 161 -21.33 16.15 2.39
N GLY A 162 -21.89 15.28 1.53
CA GLY A 162 -22.94 15.63 0.58
C GLY A 162 -24.37 15.51 1.16
N GLU A 163 -24.61 14.54 2.02
CA GLU A 163 -25.97 14.18 2.46
C GLU A 163 -26.32 14.73 3.85
N ASP A 164 -25.44 14.55 4.82
CA ASP A 164 -25.70 14.95 6.21
C ASP A 164 -24.36 15.27 6.90
N MET A 165 -24.03 16.54 6.95
CA MET A 165 -22.77 17.02 7.53
C MET A 165 -22.76 16.88 9.06
N SER A 166 -22.82 15.64 9.56
CA SER A 166 -22.53 15.37 10.96
C SER A 166 -21.03 15.54 11.21
N GLN A 167 -20.68 16.65 11.83
CA GLN A 167 -19.30 17.00 12.15
C GLN A 167 -18.59 15.90 12.98
N GLU A 168 -19.34 15.17 13.79
CA GLU A 168 -18.82 14.04 14.57
C GLU A 168 -18.43 12.86 13.66
N ARG A 169 -19.28 12.48 12.71
CA ARG A 169 -18.98 11.41 11.73
C ARG A 169 -17.77 11.75 10.89
N VAL A 170 -17.67 13.00 10.45
CA VAL A 170 -16.51 13.50 9.68
C VAL A 170 -15.22 13.39 10.51
N ARG A 171 -15.24 13.81 11.78
CA ARG A 171 -14.09 13.70 12.70
C ARG A 171 -13.66 12.26 12.93
N ASP A 172 -14.62 11.37 13.12
CA ASP A 172 -14.30 9.94 13.32
C ASP A 172 -13.72 9.29 12.07
N GLN A 173 -14.20 9.69 10.89
CA GLN A 173 -13.61 9.24 9.63
C GLN A 173 -12.15 9.69 9.50
N PHE A 174 -11.84 10.94 9.84
CA PHE A 174 -10.46 11.44 9.81
C PHE A 174 -9.54 10.76 10.81
N LYS A 175 -10.01 10.43 12.01
CA LYS A 175 -9.23 9.64 12.98
C LYS A 175 -8.84 8.28 12.42
N LYS A 176 -9.79 7.61 11.72
CA LYS A 176 -9.50 6.32 11.07
C LYS A 176 -8.49 6.48 9.94
N MET A 177 -8.65 7.50 9.10
CA MET A 177 -7.73 7.80 8.01
C MET A 177 -6.32 8.15 8.52
N ASP A 178 -6.18 8.91 9.61
CA ASP A 178 -4.88 9.22 10.22
C ASP A 178 -4.18 7.94 10.70
N LYS A 179 -4.92 6.99 11.28
CA LYS A 179 -4.36 5.69 11.67
C LYS A 179 -3.83 4.90 10.47
N VAL A 180 -4.61 4.81 9.40
CA VAL A 180 -4.19 4.08 8.19
C VAL A 180 -3.01 4.79 7.51
N SER A 181 -2.99 6.12 7.48
CA SER A 181 -1.86 6.88 6.91
C SER A 181 -0.55 6.67 7.68
N LYS A 182 -0.63 6.52 9.01
CA LYS A 182 0.53 6.15 9.85
C LYS A 182 1.03 4.75 9.55
N ASN A 183 0.13 3.79 9.41
CA ASN A 183 0.51 2.42 9.04
C ASN A 183 1.20 2.37 7.67
N LEU A 184 0.64 3.06 6.68
CA LEU A 184 1.22 3.16 5.34
C LEU A 184 2.62 3.78 5.39
N GLN A 185 2.82 4.84 6.17
CA GLN A 185 4.15 5.45 6.34
C GLN A 185 5.14 4.46 6.97
N GLN A 186 4.76 3.79 8.04
CA GLN A 186 5.61 2.79 8.68
C GLN A 186 6.00 1.69 7.70
N GLN A 187 5.05 1.16 6.93
CA GLN A 187 5.30 0.14 5.92
C GLN A 187 6.23 0.64 4.81
N GLN A 188 6.12 1.92 4.41
CA GLN A 188 7.03 2.53 3.44
C GLN A 188 8.46 2.62 4.00
N GLU A 189 8.62 3.02 5.26
CA GLU A 189 9.93 3.06 5.92
C GLU A 189 10.55 1.67 6.02
N GLU A 190 9.78 0.68 6.45
CA GLU A 190 10.21 -0.72 6.54
C GLU A 190 10.55 -1.31 5.16
N LEU A 191 9.80 -0.97 4.11
CA LEU A 191 10.11 -1.32 2.72
C LEU A 191 11.47 -0.75 2.31
N GLY A 192 11.77 0.50 2.69
CA GLY A 192 13.07 1.13 2.43
C GLY A 192 14.22 0.40 3.11
N VAL A 193 14.01 -0.06 4.36
CA VAL A 193 15.02 -0.88 5.09
C VAL A 193 15.22 -2.22 4.40
N GLU A 194 14.15 -2.93 4.04
CA GLU A 194 14.22 -4.23 3.35
C GLU A 194 14.97 -4.15 2.01
N LEU A 195 14.71 -3.11 1.23
CA LEU A 195 15.34 -2.88 -0.07
C LEU A 195 16.71 -2.19 0.02
N GLY A 196 17.13 -1.72 1.22
CA GLY A 196 18.37 -0.96 1.39
C GLY A 196 18.38 0.39 0.67
N LEU A 197 17.22 1.06 0.63
CA LEU A 197 17.00 2.32 -0.09
C LEU A 197 17.04 3.56 0.83
N GLN A 198 17.22 3.33 2.13
CA GLN A 198 17.38 4.39 3.12
C GLN A 198 18.84 4.80 3.27
#